data_5ab90a83f1dcccd1358458115953f768
#
_entry.id   5ab90a83f1dcccd1358458115953f768
#
_cell.length_a   1.000
_cell.length_b   1.000
_cell.length_c   1.000
_cell.angle_alpha   90.00
_cell.angle_beta   90.00
_cell.angle_gamma   90.00
#
_symmetry.space_group_name_H-M   'P 1'
#
loop_
_entity.id
_entity.type
_entity.pdbx_description
1 polymer ?
#
loop_
_entity_poly.entity_id
_entity_poly.type
_entity_poly.pdbx_seq_one_letter_code
_entity_poly.pdbx_strand_id
1 'polypeptide(L)'
;KKINTELFLIKNVFLKKSVTLISILLSLLASYIVSPIAQYSLVDNPVKNVDERDLALLRKYIDFNTLNEESVVIALFSTKCNYCFESAEKIGITQKLKSFKKIISIFSSDIEDAKLFIENVSYSTTIILSSKDDFLKLTDYNYPKFFVINKNGIISSYDASSFQERTIDKLSNSQL
;
A
#
# COMPACT_ATOMS: atom_id res chain seq x y z
N LYS A 1 -15.35 -11.14 -68.01
CA LYS A 1 -14.44 -10.08 -67.51
C LYS A 1 -14.96 -9.35 -66.27
N LYS A 2 -16.28 -9.14 -66.11
CA LYS A 2 -16.86 -8.39 -64.97
C LYS A 2 -16.77 -9.12 -63.60
N ILE A 3 -16.85 -10.43 -63.58
CA ILE A 3 -16.83 -11.23 -62.33
C ILE A 3 -15.49 -11.19 -61.63
N ASN A 4 -14.36 -11.10 -62.33
CA ASN A 4 -13.04 -11.06 -61.74
C ASN A 4 -12.74 -9.75 -61.03
N THR A 5 -13.32 -8.62 -61.46
CA THR A 5 -13.12 -7.32 -60.81
C THR A 5 -13.88 -7.20 -59.51
N GLU A 6 -15.07 -7.76 -59.38
CA GLU A 6 -15.84 -7.76 -58.16
C GLU A 6 -15.18 -8.65 -57.06
N LEU A 7 -14.71 -9.81 -57.45
CA LEU A 7 -14.00 -10.73 -56.54
C LEU A 7 -12.70 -10.09 -56.01
N PHE A 8 -11.99 -9.32 -56.83
CA PHE A 8 -10.78 -8.60 -56.42
C PHE A 8 -11.05 -7.45 -55.45
N LEU A 9 -12.16 -6.74 -55.64
CA LEU A 9 -12.63 -5.68 -54.75
C LEU A 9 -13.03 -6.22 -53.39
N ILE A 10 -13.76 -7.32 -53.31
CA ILE A 10 -14.20 -7.94 -52.07
C ILE A 10 -12.98 -8.45 -51.28
N LYS A 11 -12.02 -9.06 -51.96
CA LYS A 11 -10.78 -9.57 -51.35
C LYS A 11 -9.95 -8.44 -50.72
N ASN A 12 -9.85 -7.28 -51.40
CA ASN A 12 -9.15 -6.10 -50.89
C ASN A 12 -9.84 -5.44 -49.70
N VAL A 13 -11.17 -5.38 -49.67
CA VAL A 13 -11.96 -4.86 -48.56
C VAL A 13 -11.83 -5.77 -47.33
N PHE A 14 -11.86 -7.07 -47.55
CA PHE A 14 -11.69 -8.05 -46.45
C PHE A 14 -10.28 -8.00 -45.86
N LEU A 15 -9.26 -7.90 -46.72
CA LEU A 15 -7.87 -7.76 -46.30
C LEU A 15 -7.62 -6.48 -45.47
N LYS A 16 -8.18 -5.35 -45.95
CA LYS A 16 -8.09 -4.06 -45.19
C LYS A 16 -8.76 -4.16 -43.85
N LYS A 17 -9.96 -4.75 -43.74
CA LYS A 17 -10.65 -4.94 -42.45
C LYS A 17 -9.88 -5.85 -41.49
N SER A 18 -9.30 -6.93 -41.99
CA SER A 18 -8.48 -7.84 -41.17
C SER A 18 -7.22 -7.19 -40.66
N VAL A 19 -6.52 -6.40 -41.47
CA VAL A 19 -5.32 -5.65 -41.06
C VAL A 19 -5.67 -4.62 -39.98
N THR A 20 -6.79 -3.92 -40.12
CA THR A 20 -7.24 -2.94 -39.11
C THR A 20 -7.58 -3.64 -37.81
N LEU A 21 -8.24 -4.78 -37.83
CA LEU A 21 -8.59 -5.54 -36.63
C LEU A 21 -7.35 -6.05 -35.87
N ILE A 22 -6.37 -6.58 -36.63
CA ILE A 22 -5.07 -7.02 -36.06
C ILE A 22 -4.30 -5.85 -35.43
N SER A 23 -4.31 -4.69 -36.09
CA SER A 23 -3.64 -3.48 -35.56
C SER A 23 -4.29 -3.02 -34.25
N ILE A 24 -5.61 -3.04 -34.15
CA ILE A 24 -6.33 -2.70 -32.90
C ILE A 24 -6.01 -3.71 -31.80
N LEU A 25 -6.01 -5.00 -32.11
CA LEU A 25 -5.67 -6.05 -31.15
C LEU A 25 -4.22 -5.91 -30.63
N LEU A 26 -3.28 -5.63 -31.53
CA LEU A 26 -1.87 -5.40 -31.17
C LEU A 26 -1.69 -4.14 -30.31
N SER A 27 -2.42 -3.06 -30.58
CA SER A 27 -2.35 -1.85 -29.76
C SER A 27 -2.95 -2.06 -28.37
N LEU A 28 -4.04 -2.83 -28.24
CA LEU A 28 -4.61 -3.21 -26.94
C LEU A 28 -3.66 -4.12 -26.17
N LEU A 29 -3.03 -5.07 -26.83
CA LEU A 29 -2.03 -5.96 -26.21
C LEU A 29 -0.79 -5.17 -25.74
N ALA A 30 -0.31 -4.24 -26.56
CA ALA A 30 0.80 -3.35 -26.19
C ALA A 30 0.44 -2.44 -25.00
N SER A 31 -0.78 -1.89 -24.99
CA SER A 31 -1.28 -1.10 -23.84
C SER A 31 -1.37 -1.93 -22.56
N TYR A 32 -1.76 -3.20 -22.67
CA TYR A 32 -1.82 -4.11 -21.53
C TYR A 32 -0.42 -4.46 -20.99
N ILE A 33 0.56 -4.70 -21.88
CA ILE A 33 1.94 -5.03 -21.51
C ILE A 33 2.69 -3.83 -20.93
N VAL A 34 2.42 -2.62 -21.46
CA VAL A 34 3.04 -1.36 -21.02
C VAL A 34 2.26 -0.72 -19.87
N SER A 35 1.10 -1.28 -19.48
CA SER A 35 0.31 -0.77 -18.38
C SER A 35 1.14 -0.70 -17.10
N PRO A 36 1.17 0.44 -16.39
CA PRO A 36 1.88 0.58 -15.12
C PRO A 36 1.43 -0.43 -14.06
N ILE A 37 0.24 -1.02 -14.21
CA ILE A 37 -0.24 -2.11 -13.35
C ILE A 37 0.70 -3.33 -13.39
N ALA A 38 1.31 -3.62 -14.54
CA ALA A 38 2.29 -4.71 -14.67
C ALA A 38 3.63 -4.40 -13.97
N GLN A 39 4.03 -3.14 -13.90
CA GLN A 39 5.28 -2.73 -13.24
C GLN A 39 5.16 -2.69 -11.71
N TYR A 40 3.98 -2.38 -11.16
CA TYR A 40 3.74 -2.42 -9.71
C TYR A 40 3.74 -3.84 -9.12
N SER A 41 3.65 -4.87 -9.96
CA SER A 41 3.59 -6.27 -9.50
C SER A 41 4.96 -6.90 -9.22
N LEU A 42 6.06 -6.27 -9.62
CA LEU A 42 7.40 -6.90 -9.61
C LEU A 42 8.35 -6.36 -8.53
N VAL A 43 7.98 -5.30 -7.82
CA VAL A 43 8.81 -4.80 -6.73
C VAL A 43 8.28 -5.35 -5.40
N ASP A 44 8.60 -6.59 -5.09
CA ASP A 44 8.72 -7.03 -3.71
C ASP A 44 9.90 -6.27 -3.12
N ASN A 45 9.65 -5.07 -2.59
CA ASN A 45 10.67 -4.36 -1.85
C ASN A 45 11.05 -5.26 -0.67
N PRO A 46 12.34 -5.64 -0.58
CA PRO A 46 12.77 -6.52 0.50
C PRO A 46 12.44 -5.85 1.83
N VAL A 47 11.94 -6.65 2.74
CA VAL A 47 11.82 -6.28 4.14
C VAL A 47 13.14 -5.63 4.56
N LYS A 48 13.10 -4.35 4.88
CA LYS A 48 14.28 -3.65 5.36
C LYS A 48 14.70 -4.34 6.65
N ASN A 49 15.96 -4.73 6.76
CA ASN A 49 16.48 -5.28 8.02
C ASN A 49 16.08 -4.35 9.17
N VAL A 50 15.44 -4.92 10.16
CA VAL A 50 14.95 -4.18 11.32
C VAL A 50 16.14 -3.57 12.04
N ASP A 51 16.12 -2.26 12.21
CA ASP A 51 17.12 -1.55 12.98
C ASP A 51 16.82 -1.73 14.48
N GLU A 52 17.79 -2.21 15.25
CA GLU A 52 17.67 -2.30 16.72
C GLU A 52 17.34 -0.95 17.36
N ARG A 53 17.76 0.14 16.74
CA ARG A 53 17.41 1.50 17.14
C ARG A 53 15.89 1.72 17.09
N ASP A 54 15.22 1.30 16.00
CA ASP A 54 13.78 1.45 15.83
C ASP A 54 13.04 0.63 16.89
N LEU A 55 13.53 -0.59 17.17
CA LEU A 55 12.99 -1.44 18.22
C LEU A 55 13.10 -0.80 19.61
N ALA A 56 14.27 -0.24 19.94
CA ALA A 56 14.50 0.45 21.21
C ALA A 56 13.60 1.67 21.38
N LEU A 57 13.39 2.44 20.31
CA LEU A 57 12.49 3.60 20.31
C LEU A 57 11.02 3.18 20.48
N LEU A 58 10.55 2.15 19.74
CA LEU A 58 9.16 1.68 19.85
C LEU A 58 8.84 1.16 21.26
N ARG A 59 9.79 0.50 21.94
CA ARG A 59 9.62 0.01 23.31
C ARG A 59 9.37 1.11 24.34
N LYS A 60 9.68 2.38 24.06
CA LYS A 60 9.31 3.51 24.92
C LYS A 60 7.80 3.75 24.95
N TYR A 61 7.10 3.40 23.87
CA TYR A 61 5.70 3.72 23.65
C TYR A 61 4.79 2.52 23.74
N ILE A 62 5.33 1.32 23.50
CA ILE A 62 4.57 0.07 23.40
C ILE A 62 5.25 -0.99 24.26
N ASP A 63 4.52 -1.55 25.21
CA ASP A 63 4.97 -2.73 25.95
C ASP A 63 4.74 -3.98 25.09
N PHE A 64 5.80 -4.52 24.53
CA PHE A 64 5.76 -5.70 23.66
C PHE A 64 5.33 -6.98 24.41
N ASN A 65 5.49 -7.02 25.74
CA ASN A 65 5.05 -8.17 26.55
C ASN A 65 3.51 -8.25 26.62
N THR A 66 2.82 -7.14 26.39
CA THR A 66 1.34 -7.10 26.34
C THR A 66 0.80 -7.52 24.98
N LEU A 67 1.67 -7.66 23.97
CA LEU A 67 1.29 -8.16 22.67
C LEU A 67 1.16 -9.69 22.74
N ASN A 68 -0.01 -10.19 22.33
CA ASN A 68 -0.22 -11.61 22.14
C ASN A 68 0.70 -12.17 21.03
N GLU A 69 0.61 -13.45 20.73
CA GLU A 69 1.36 -14.05 19.62
C GLU A 69 0.98 -13.47 18.25
N GLU A 70 -0.18 -12.83 18.18
CA GLU A 70 -0.64 -12.13 16.99
C GLU A 70 0.21 -10.90 16.71
N SER A 71 0.56 -10.70 15.44
CA SER A 71 1.27 -9.51 15.02
C SER A 71 0.34 -8.28 15.02
N VAL A 72 0.91 -7.14 15.41
CA VAL A 72 0.26 -5.84 15.47
C VAL A 72 0.91 -4.91 14.45
N VAL A 73 0.13 -4.08 13.79
CA VAL A 73 0.62 -3.06 12.89
C VAL A 73 0.78 -1.75 13.65
N ILE A 74 1.97 -1.19 13.63
CA ILE A 74 2.25 0.16 14.11
C ILE A 74 2.29 1.09 12.90
N ALA A 75 1.46 2.11 12.91
CA ALA A 75 1.40 3.12 11.86
C ALA A 75 1.85 4.48 12.41
N LEU A 76 2.85 5.08 11.79
CA LEU A 76 3.34 6.42 12.13
C LEU A 76 2.81 7.42 11.13
N PHE A 77 1.94 8.31 11.60
CA PHE A 77 1.29 9.31 10.78
C PHE A 77 1.59 10.74 11.26
N SER A 78 1.77 11.64 10.30
CA SER A 78 1.71 13.07 10.55
C SER A 78 0.33 13.60 10.14
N THR A 79 -0.31 14.37 11.02
CA THR A 79 -1.63 14.96 10.76
C THR A 79 -1.64 16.00 9.63
N LYS A 80 -0.47 16.46 9.20
CA LYS A 80 -0.29 17.44 8.11
C LYS A 80 0.23 16.81 6.81
N CYS A 81 0.17 15.50 6.67
CA CYS A 81 0.74 14.77 5.55
C CYS A 81 -0.37 14.13 4.69
N ASN A 82 -0.50 14.54 3.44
CA ASN A 82 -1.51 14.01 2.52
C ASN A 82 -1.33 12.51 2.27
N TYR A 83 -0.10 12.02 2.10
CA TYR A 83 0.15 10.57 1.93
C TYR A 83 -0.21 9.76 3.17
N CYS A 84 -0.09 10.36 4.37
CA CYS A 84 -0.54 9.72 5.60
C CYS A 84 -2.07 9.58 5.60
N PHE A 85 -2.78 10.61 5.15
CA PHE A 85 -4.22 10.61 5.03
C PHE A 85 -4.70 9.54 4.06
N GLU A 86 -4.17 9.52 2.83
CA GLU A 86 -4.50 8.53 1.80
C GLU A 86 -4.22 7.09 2.26
N SER A 87 -3.09 6.86 2.95
CA SER A 87 -2.73 5.54 3.46
C SER A 87 -3.68 5.10 4.58
N ALA A 88 -4.03 6.00 5.48
CA ALA A 88 -4.97 5.72 6.57
C ALA A 88 -6.39 5.46 6.05
N GLU A 89 -6.84 6.19 5.03
CA GLU A 89 -8.13 5.96 4.37
C GLU A 89 -8.20 4.55 3.73
N LYS A 90 -7.14 4.13 3.02
CA LYS A 90 -7.05 2.78 2.45
C LYS A 90 -7.11 1.70 3.52
N ILE A 91 -6.45 1.90 4.65
CA ILE A 91 -6.53 1.00 5.81
C ILE A 91 -7.97 0.95 6.33
N GLY A 92 -8.62 2.09 6.51
CA GLY A 92 -10.01 2.18 6.97
C GLY A 92 -10.98 1.42 6.08
N ILE A 93 -10.83 1.55 4.77
CA ILE A 93 -11.62 0.78 3.78
C ILE A 93 -11.37 -0.73 3.95
N THR A 94 -10.10 -1.13 4.08
CA THR A 94 -9.75 -2.55 4.19
C THR A 94 -10.27 -3.16 5.50
N GLN A 95 -10.21 -2.43 6.62
CA GLN A 95 -10.77 -2.88 7.90
C GLN A 95 -12.29 -3.13 7.84
N LYS A 96 -13.02 -2.37 7.02
CA LYS A 96 -14.46 -2.55 6.82
C LYS A 96 -14.78 -3.78 5.97
N LEU A 97 -13.88 -4.15 5.06
CA LEU A 97 -14.08 -5.23 4.10
C LEU A 97 -13.52 -6.58 4.55
N LYS A 98 -12.49 -6.57 5.38
CA LYS A 98 -11.75 -7.76 5.81
C LYS A 98 -11.42 -7.69 7.30
N SER A 99 -11.22 -8.84 7.92
CA SER A 99 -10.58 -8.91 9.22
C SER A 99 -9.16 -8.34 9.12
N PHE A 100 -8.85 -7.35 9.94
CA PHE A 100 -7.54 -6.71 9.95
C PHE A 100 -6.87 -6.88 11.32
N LYS A 101 -5.54 -6.95 11.31
CA LYS A 101 -4.75 -6.97 12.55
C LYS A 101 -5.03 -5.73 13.39
N LYS A 102 -4.81 -5.83 14.69
CA LYS A 102 -4.83 -4.67 15.57
C LYS A 102 -3.84 -3.62 15.07
N ILE A 103 -4.30 -2.37 15.00
CA ILE A 103 -3.46 -1.24 14.61
C ILE A 103 -3.26 -0.33 15.80
N ILE A 104 -2.04 0.15 15.94
CA ILE A 104 -1.66 1.21 16.88
C ILE A 104 -1.11 2.36 16.04
N SER A 105 -1.67 3.54 16.18
CA SER A 105 -1.21 4.73 15.45
C SER A 105 -0.43 5.66 16.35
N ILE A 106 0.78 6.01 15.92
CA ILE A 106 1.68 6.93 16.62
C ILE A 106 1.69 8.26 15.90
N PHE A 107 1.44 9.32 16.64
CA PHE A 107 1.48 10.71 16.15
C PHE A 107 2.46 11.56 16.94
N SER A 108 3.02 12.58 16.29
CA SER A 108 3.82 13.63 16.93
C SER A 108 3.07 14.95 17.07
N SER A 109 1.75 14.93 16.95
CA SER A 109 0.83 16.06 17.17
C SER A 109 0.20 16.01 18.56
N ASP A 110 -0.65 16.97 18.88
CA ASP A 110 -1.52 16.86 20.05
C ASP A 110 -2.63 15.81 19.84
N ILE A 111 -3.33 15.50 20.94
CA ILE A 111 -4.33 14.42 20.92
C ILE A 111 -5.58 14.79 20.11
N GLU A 112 -5.95 16.06 20.08
CA GLU A 112 -7.11 16.58 19.36
C GLU A 112 -6.89 16.44 17.86
N ASP A 113 -5.73 16.87 17.35
CA ASP A 113 -5.36 16.70 15.93
C ASP A 113 -5.30 15.23 15.53
N ALA A 114 -4.75 14.37 16.39
CA ALA A 114 -4.68 12.94 16.12
C ALA A 114 -6.08 12.30 16.06
N LYS A 115 -6.98 12.66 16.98
CA LYS A 115 -8.38 12.19 16.96
C LYS A 115 -9.09 12.64 15.71
N LEU A 116 -9.02 13.93 15.37
CA LEU A 116 -9.64 14.49 14.17
C LEU A 116 -9.14 13.79 12.90
N PHE A 117 -7.84 13.50 12.82
CA PHE A 117 -7.28 12.73 11.71
C PHE A 117 -7.92 11.35 11.60
N ILE A 118 -8.03 10.59 12.70
CA ILE A 118 -8.62 9.25 12.72
C ILE A 118 -10.11 9.27 12.39
N GLU A 119 -10.86 10.25 12.89
CA GLU A 119 -12.28 10.43 12.59
C GLU A 119 -12.51 10.65 11.09
N ASN A 120 -11.68 11.48 10.46
CA ASN A 120 -11.78 11.79 9.03
C ASN A 120 -11.52 10.58 8.13
N VAL A 121 -10.61 9.68 8.52
CA VAL A 121 -10.29 8.46 7.74
C VAL A 121 -11.11 7.24 8.17
N SER A 122 -11.88 7.35 9.24
CA SER A 122 -12.85 6.34 9.69
C SER A 122 -12.27 4.93 9.87
N TYR A 123 -11.10 4.79 10.52
CA TYR A 123 -10.58 3.48 10.87
C TYR A 123 -10.38 3.31 12.38
N SER A 124 -10.36 2.05 12.85
CA SER A 124 -10.22 1.72 14.26
C SER A 124 -8.74 1.51 14.62
N THR A 125 -8.27 2.26 15.62
CA THR A 125 -6.89 2.19 16.10
C THR A 125 -6.76 2.62 17.56
N THR A 126 -5.66 2.24 18.19
CA THR A 126 -5.22 2.83 19.46
C THR A 126 -4.29 3.99 19.14
N ILE A 127 -4.58 5.19 19.65
CA ILE A 127 -3.75 6.38 19.44
C ILE A 127 -2.68 6.46 20.53
N ILE A 128 -1.42 6.66 20.12
CA ILE A 128 -0.28 6.94 21.00
C ILE A 128 0.37 8.24 20.52
N LEU A 129 0.75 9.09 21.45
CA LEU A 129 1.50 10.30 21.16
C LEU A 129 2.98 10.07 21.45
N SER A 130 3.83 10.49 20.53
CA SER A 130 5.28 10.46 20.70
C SER A 130 5.87 11.85 20.73
N SER A 131 7.09 11.99 21.25
CA SER A 131 7.85 13.20 21.03
C SER A 131 8.16 13.39 19.54
N LYS A 132 8.27 14.64 19.11
CA LYS A 132 8.62 14.95 17.71
C LYS A 132 9.96 14.33 17.31
N ASP A 133 10.95 14.37 18.22
CA ASP A 133 12.29 13.84 17.95
C ASP A 133 12.29 12.31 17.77
N ASP A 134 11.57 11.58 18.61
CA ASP A 134 11.45 10.13 18.49
C ASP A 134 10.65 9.74 17.23
N PHE A 135 9.60 10.50 16.91
CA PHE A 135 8.83 10.31 15.68
C PHE A 135 9.70 10.47 14.43
N LEU A 136 10.48 11.54 14.35
CA LEU A 136 11.35 11.80 13.21
C LEU A 136 12.45 10.73 13.09
N LYS A 137 13.00 10.25 14.21
CA LYS A 137 13.97 9.14 14.22
C LYS A 137 13.35 7.82 13.74
N LEU A 138 12.13 7.49 14.19
CA LEU A 138 11.41 6.29 13.80
C LEU A 138 11.03 6.30 12.31
N THR A 139 10.71 7.47 11.77
CA THR A 139 10.28 7.60 10.37
C THR A 139 11.45 7.86 9.41
N ASP A 140 12.65 8.15 9.90
CA ASP A 140 13.75 8.65 9.07
C ASP A 140 13.32 9.86 8.21
N TYR A 141 12.48 10.74 8.75
CA TYR A 141 11.85 11.89 8.07
C TYR A 141 10.96 11.50 6.86
N ASN A 142 10.67 10.21 6.69
CA ASN A 142 9.83 9.70 5.62
C ASN A 142 8.57 9.03 6.21
N TYR A 143 7.42 9.67 6.07
CA TYR A 143 6.15 9.18 6.60
C TYR A 143 5.04 9.22 5.53
N PRO A 144 4.04 8.32 5.60
CA PRO A 144 3.81 7.33 6.67
C PRO A 144 4.88 6.21 6.69
N LYS A 145 5.16 5.68 7.90
CA LYS A 145 5.97 4.48 8.08
C LYS A 145 5.19 3.46 8.90
N PHE A 146 5.35 2.19 8.56
CA PHE A 146 4.65 1.10 9.21
C PHE A 146 5.63 0.08 9.72
N PHE A 147 5.34 -0.48 10.89
CA PHE A 147 6.03 -1.63 11.42
C PHE A 147 5.03 -2.74 11.69
N VAL A 148 5.38 -3.96 11.37
CA VAL A 148 4.69 -5.15 11.84
C VAL A 148 5.52 -5.71 12.97
N ILE A 149 4.91 -5.81 14.16
CA ILE A 149 5.58 -6.26 15.37
C ILE A 149 4.82 -7.42 16.00
N ASN A 150 5.53 -8.22 16.77
CA ASN A 150 4.96 -9.20 17.70
C ASN A 150 5.75 -9.13 19.02
N LYS A 151 5.46 -10.05 19.94
CA LYS A 151 6.18 -10.13 21.23
C LYS A 151 7.70 -10.30 21.10
N ASN A 152 8.19 -10.84 19.98
CA ASN A 152 9.63 -11.08 19.78
C ASN A 152 10.35 -9.86 19.16
N GLY A 153 9.62 -8.89 18.62
CA GLY A 153 10.19 -7.69 18.03
C GLY A 153 9.53 -7.25 16.72
N ILE A 154 10.29 -6.51 15.92
CA ILE A 154 9.82 -6.04 14.61
C ILE A 154 10.02 -7.16 13.58
N ILE A 155 8.94 -7.53 12.88
CA ILE A 155 8.95 -8.53 11.81
C ILE A 155 9.32 -7.86 10.48
N SER A 156 8.73 -6.69 10.22
CA SER A 156 8.93 -5.97 8.96
C SER A 156 8.66 -4.48 9.11
N SER A 157 9.24 -3.68 8.23
CA SER A 157 8.94 -2.25 8.14
C SER A 157 8.66 -1.84 6.69
N TYR A 158 7.76 -0.88 6.54
CA TYR A 158 7.32 -0.33 5.25
C TYR A 158 7.28 1.20 5.35
N ASP A 159 7.73 1.87 4.33
CA ASP A 159 7.59 3.33 4.18
C ASP A 159 6.48 3.70 3.18
N ALA A 160 6.28 4.99 2.95
CA ALA A 160 5.28 5.49 2.03
C ALA A 160 5.40 4.92 0.61
N SER A 161 6.62 4.66 0.15
CA SER A 161 6.89 4.17 -1.20
C SER A 161 6.61 2.68 -1.36
N SER A 162 6.72 1.91 -0.27
CA SER A 162 6.51 0.46 -0.23
C SER A 162 5.12 0.05 0.25
N PHE A 163 4.30 1.02 0.74
CA PHE A 163 2.96 0.77 1.26
C PHE A 163 1.93 0.74 0.13
N GLN A 164 1.80 -0.41 -0.51
CA GLN A 164 0.85 -0.67 -1.60
C GLN A 164 -0.34 -1.50 -1.10
N GLU A 165 -1.39 -1.61 -1.93
CA GLU A 165 -2.56 -2.45 -1.63
C GLU A 165 -2.21 -3.89 -1.27
N ARG A 166 -1.18 -4.46 -1.90
CA ARG A 166 -0.66 -5.81 -1.55
C ARG A 166 -0.06 -5.88 -0.15
N THR A 167 0.56 -4.81 0.32
CA THR A 167 1.06 -4.74 1.70
C THR A 167 -0.11 -4.75 2.67
N ILE A 168 -1.19 -4.02 2.37
CA ILE A 168 -2.42 -4.04 3.16
C ILE A 168 -3.01 -5.46 3.16
N ASP A 169 -3.06 -6.14 2.03
CA ASP A 169 -3.53 -7.52 1.94
C ASP A 169 -2.65 -8.50 2.73
N LYS A 170 -1.34 -8.38 2.68
CA LYS A 170 -0.41 -9.17 3.51
C LYS A 170 -0.63 -8.90 5.00
N LEU A 171 -0.86 -7.65 5.39
CA LEU A 171 -1.16 -7.26 6.77
C LEU A 171 -2.52 -7.76 7.25
N SER A 172 -3.50 -7.91 6.36
CA SER A 172 -4.83 -8.45 6.69
C SER A 172 -4.85 -9.98 6.76
N ASN A 173 -4.12 -10.67 5.90
CA ASN A 173 -4.16 -12.12 5.73
C ASN A 173 -3.16 -12.88 6.62
N SER A 174 -2.67 -12.29 7.67
CA SER A 174 -1.69 -12.80 8.65
C SER A 174 -1.53 -14.33 8.75
N GLN A 175 -0.85 -14.89 7.79
CA GLN A 175 -0.03 -16.08 7.97
C GLN A 175 1.41 -15.65 7.65
N LEU A 176 2.06 -15.02 8.60
CA LEU A 176 3.51 -14.85 8.64
C LEU A 176 4.04 -15.63 9.83
#